data_12b7f6faf07ed49df3dd8d1675bea861
#
_entry.id   12b7f6faf07ed49df3dd8d1675bea861
#
_cell.length_a   1.000
_cell.length_b   1.000
_cell.length_c   1.000
_cell.angle_alpha   90.00
_cell.angle_beta   90.00
_cell.angle_gamma   90.00
#
_symmetry.space_group_name_H-M   'P 1'
#
loop_
_entity.id
_entity.type
_entity.pdbx_description
1 polymer ?
#
loop_
_entity_poly.entity_id
_entity_poly.type
_entity_poly.pdbx_seq_one_letter_code
_entity_poly.pdbx_strand_id
1 'polypeptide(L)'
;MIVNDLHVKIPPEVIEKIAFYVYKLIDPRNGKVFYIGKGFGERVLAHVREEADLSDDEGEILLSPKLETIRAIKNAGLDPIHIIVRHGLDSDYAHLIESVLIQETAGLTNLVAGYGAESYGSATLKQLINRY
;
A
#
# COMPACT_ATOMS: atom_id res chain seq x y z
N MET A 1 19.84 10.18 -6.02
CA MET A 1 19.38 9.54 -7.26
C MET A 1 18.07 8.83 -7.00
N ILE A 2 17.03 9.19 -7.75
CA ILE A 2 15.74 8.52 -7.63
C ILE A 2 15.84 7.17 -8.35
N VAL A 3 15.68 6.09 -7.61
CA VAL A 3 15.66 4.75 -8.18
C VAL A 3 14.27 4.53 -8.79
N ASN A 4 14.21 4.14 -10.06
CA ASN A 4 12.96 3.75 -10.69
C ASN A 4 12.58 2.33 -10.21
N ASP A 5 11.69 2.25 -9.23
CA ASP A 5 11.29 0.99 -8.60
C ASP A 5 10.65 0.00 -9.56
N LEU A 6 10.15 0.45 -10.71
CA LEU A 6 9.55 -0.44 -11.73
C LEU A 6 10.53 -1.52 -12.20
N HIS A 7 11.81 -1.20 -12.27
CA HIS A 7 12.86 -2.10 -12.76
C HIS A 7 13.67 -2.77 -11.65
N VAL A 8 13.34 -2.51 -10.38
CA VAL A 8 14.01 -3.14 -9.26
C VAL A 8 13.60 -4.60 -9.17
N LYS A 9 14.59 -5.46 -8.98
CA LYS A 9 14.36 -6.88 -8.65
C LYS A 9 14.92 -7.15 -7.26
N ILE A 10 14.11 -7.80 -6.44
CA ILE A 10 14.52 -8.13 -5.08
C ILE A 10 15.20 -9.50 -5.12
N PRO A 11 16.48 -9.61 -4.72
CA PRO A 11 17.16 -10.90 -4.68
C PRO A 11 16.44 -11.91 -3.78
N PRO A 12 16.45 -13.23 -4.14
CA PRO A 12 15.76 -14.25 -3.35
C PRO A 12 16.14 -14.29 -1.86
N GLU A 13 17.41 -14.07 -1.54
CA GLU A 13 17.88 -14.04 -0.15
C GLU A 13 17.34 -12.83 0.62
N VAL A 14 17.06 -11.73 -0.06
CA VAL A 14 16.41 -10.56 0.57
C VAL A 14 14.92 -10.86 0.79
N ILE A 15 14.24 -11.46 -0.20
CA ILE A 15 12.83 -11.88 -0.07
C ILE A 15 12.65 -12.78 1.16
N GLU A 16 13.53 -13.75 1.34
CA GLU A 16 13.48 -14.66 2.48
C GLU A 16 13.65 -13.91 3.81
N LYS A 17 14.57 -12.96 3.87
CA LYS A 17 14.88 -12.19 5.08
C LYS A 17 13.76 -11.23 5.46
N ILE A 18 13.18 -10.51 4.49
CA ILE A 18 12.12 -9.56 4.80
C ILE A 18 10.79 -10.24 5.09
N ALA A 19 10.61 -11.50 4.64
CA ALA A 19 9.41 -12.28 4.87
C ALA A 19 8.13 -11.50 4.49
N PHE A 20 7.05 -11.63 5.25
CA PHE A 20 5.88 -10.76 5.06
C PHE A 20 6.18 -9.37 5.61
N TYR A 21 5.61 -8.37 4.96
CA TYR A 21 5.82 -6.98 5.34
C TYR A 21 4.54 -6.17 5.13
N VAL A 22 4.53 -5.00 5.76
CA VAL A 22 3.53 -3.98 5.53
C VAL A 22 4.24 -2.78 4.89
N TYR A 23 3.64 -2.24 3.85
CA TYR A 23 4.21 -1.12 3.09
C TYR A 23 3.22 0.01 2.94
N LYS A 24 3.76 1.19 2.64
CA LYS A 24 2.98 2.36 2.27
C LYS A 24 3.53 3.00 1.01
N LEU A 25 2.63 3.57 0.22
CA LEU A 25 2.96 4.36 -0.95
C LEU A 25 2.74 5.82 -0.62
N ILE A 26 3.74 6.64 -0.89
CA ILE A 26 3.71 8.07 -0.64
C ILE A 26 3.69 8.82 -1.96
N ASP A 27 2.82 9.82 -2.07
CA ASP A 27 2.77 10.73 -3.18
C ASP A 27 3.84 11.81 -2.99
N PRO A 28 4.90 11.84 -3.83
CA PRO A 28 5.97 12.83 -3.67
C PRO A 28 5.53 14.26 -3.95
N ARG A 29 4.38 14.47 -4.59
CA ARG A 29 3.88 15.80 -4.90
C ARG A 29 3.42 16.54 -3.64
N ASN A 30 3.02 15.82 -2.60
CA ASN A 30 2.48 16.40 -1.37
C ASN A 30 3.01 15.75 -0.09
N GLY A 31 3.79 14.67 -0.20
CA GLY A 31 4.33 13.94 0.95
C GLY A 31 3.31 13.08 1.70
N LYS A 32 2.12 12.88 1.14
CA LYS A 32 1.04 12.14 1.81
C LYS A 32 1.04 10.67 1.43
N VAL A 33 0.74 9.83 2.41
CA VAL A 33 0.49 8.40 2.18
C VAL A 33 -0.87 8.27 1.49
N PHE A 34 -0.91 7.53 0.37
CA PHE A 34 -2.17 7.30 -0.34
C PHE A 34 -2.58 5.83 -0.39
N TYR A 35 -1.71 4.90 -0.02
CA TYR A 35 -2.02 3.48 0.00
C TYR A 35 -1.18 2.74 1.04
N ILE A 36 -1.80 1.76 1.69
CA ILE A 36 -1.13 0.87 2.65
C ILE A 36 -1.51 -0.56 2.27
N GLY A 37 -0.52 -1.45 2.25
CA GLY A 37 -0.74 -2.85 1.90
C GLY A 37 0.14 -3.81 2.66
N LYS A 38 -0.23 -5.08 2.59
CA LYS A 38 0.56 -6.21 3.06
C LYS A 38 1.19 -6.88 1.84
N GLY A 39 2.41 -7.36 1.97
CA GLY A 39 3.09 -8.02 0.87
C GLY A 39 4.07 -9.08 1.28
N PHE A 40 4.47 -9.85 0.26
CA PHE A 40 5.56 -10.80 0.29
C PHE A 40 6.28 -10.68 -1.06
N GLY A 41 7.60 -10.82 -1.06
CA GLY A 41 8.37 -10.71 -2.29
C GLY A 41 8.23 -9.34 -2.93
N GLU A 42 7.96 -9.31 -4.24
CA GLU A 42 7.87 -8.07 -5.01
C GLU A 42 6.46 -7.46 -5.04
N ARG A 43 5.57 -7.86 -4.15
CA ARG A 43 4.20 -7.35 -4.09
C ARG A 43 4.14 -5.83 -3.95
N VAL A 44 5.08 -5.23 -3.24
CA VAL A 44 5.17 -3.78 -3.05
C VAL A 44 5.28 -3.03 -4.40
N LEU A 45 5.82 -3.66 -5.42
CA LEU A 45 6.00 -3.08 -6.76
C LEU A 45 4.82 -3.38 -7.69
N ALA A 46 3.86 -4.22 -7.27
CA ALA A 46 2.79 -4.71 -8.13
C ALA A 46 1.92 -3.57 -8.67
N HIS A 47 1.64 -2.56 -7.85
CA HIS A 47 0.74 -1.45 -8.22
C HIS A 47 1.34 -0.57 -9.32
N VAL A 48 2.63 -0.24 -9.21
CA VAL A 48 3.34 0.56 -10.23
C VAL A 48 3.41 -0.22 -11.55
N ARG A 49 3.67 -1.53 -11.47
CA ARG A 49 3.72 -2.41 -12.65
C ARG A 49 2.35 -2.55 -13.30
N GLU A 50 1.29 -2.69 -12.51
CA GLU A 50 -0.09 -2.76 -12.99
C GLU A 50 -0.47 -1.47 -13.73
N GLU A 51 -0.17 -0.31 -13.17
CA GLU A 51 -0.44 0.97 -13.83
C GLU A 51 0.32 1.09 -15.16
N ALA A 52 1.60 0.68 -15.19
CA ALA A 52 2.41 0.72 -16.41
C ALA A 52 1.82 -0.18 -17.49
N ASP A 53 1.36 -1.38 -17.15
CA ASP A 53 0.72 -2.30 -18.10
C ASP A 53 -0.57 -1.71 -18.67
N LEU A 54 -1.39 -1.07 -17.84
CA LEU A 54 -2.64 -0.45 -18.28
C LEU A 54 -2.40 0.81 -19.12
N SER A 55 -1.29 1.52 -18.90
CA SER A 55 -0.95 2.71 -19.69
C SER A 55 -0.64 2.40 -21.14
N ASP A 56 -0.23 1.16 -21.44
CA ASP A 56 0.10 0.72 -22.80
C ASP A 56 -1.16 0.33 -23.60
N ASP A 57 -2.32 0.19 -22.97
CA ASP A 57 -3.56 -0.15 -23.65
C ASP A 57 -4.15 1.06 -24.37
N GLU A 58 -4.62 0.84 -25.59
CA GLU A 58 -5.35 1.85 -26.36
C GLU A 58 -6.82 1.85 -25.94
N GLY A 59 -7.32 2.99 -25.44
CA GLY A 59 -8.71 3.17 -25.08
C GLY A 59 -8.91 3.75 -23.69
N GLU A 60 -10.18 4.04 -23.39
CA GLU A 60 -10.55 4.54 -22.06
C GLU A 60 -10.60 3.37 -21.07
N ILE A 61 -9.68 3.40 -20.12
CA ILE A 61 -9.66 2.43 -19.02
C ILE A 61 -10.06 3.16 -17.74
N LEU A 62 -11.05 2.60 -17.04
CA LEU A 62 -11.44 3.08 -15.73
C LEU A 62 -10.42 2.59 -14.71
N LEU A 63 -9.59 3.49 -14.20
CA LEU A 63 -8.60 3.17 -13.19
C LEU A 63 -9.21 3.21 -11.79
N SER A 64 -8.70 2.36 -10.89
CA SER A 64 -8.97 2.50 -9.46
C SER A 64 -8.37 3.80 -8.93
N PRO A 65 -8.85 4.34 -7.79
CA PRO A 65 -8.27 5.55 -7.21
C PRO A 65 -6.76 5.45 -6.97
N LYS A 66 -6.28 4.28 -6.56
CA LYS A 66 -4.84 4.01 -6.37
C LYS A 66 -4.07 4.18 -7.68
N LEU A 67 -4.54 3.55 -8.75
CA LEU A 67 -3.88 3.61 -10.06
C LEU A 67 -3.98 5.00 -10.69
N GLU A 68 -5.08 5.72 -10.49
CA GLU A 68 -5.20 7.12 -10.90
C GLU A 68 -4.14 8.00 -10.23
N THR A 69 -3.92 7.79 -8.93
CA THR A 69 -2.91 8.54 -8.18
C THR A 69 -1.51 8.23 -8.72
N ILE A 70 -1.20 6.96 -8.97
CA ILE A 70 0.10 6.56 -9.53
C ILE A 70 0.30 7.21 -10.90
N ARG A 71 -0.71 7.19 -11.76
CA ARG A 71 -0.64 7.80 -13.09
C ARG A 71 -0.41 9.31 -13.01
N ALA A 72 -1.10 10.00 -12.10
CA ALA A 72 -0.92 11.43 -11.90
C ALA A 72 0.49 11.76 -11.42
N ILE A 73 1.06 10.95 -10.54
CA ILE A 73 2.45 11.11 -10.08
C ILE A 73 3.42 10.95 -11.25
N LYS A 74 3.23 9.93 -12.08
CA LYS A 74 4.09 9.67 -13.24
C LYS A 74 3.95 10.78 -14.29
N ASN A 75 2.74 11.28 -14.51
CA ASN A 75 2.51 12.41 -15.42
C ASN A 75 3.18 13.70 -14.95
N ALA A 76 3.45 13.82 -13.64
CA ALA A 76 4.21 14.94 -13.08
C ALA A 76 5.73 14.73 -13.16
N GLY A 77 6.18 13.64 -13.80
CA GLY A 77 7.60 13.31 -13.93
C GLY A 77 8.22 12.71 -12.68
N LEU A 78 7.40 12.18 -11.78
CA LEU A 78 7.83 11.63 -10.50
C LEU A 78 7.43 10.15 -10.41
N ASP A 79 7.95 9.47 -9.40
CA ASP A 79 7.58 8.09 -9.06
C ASP A 79 7.04 8.03 -7.63
N PRO A 80 6.08 7.13 -7.34
CA PRO A 80 5.65 6.90 -5.97
C PRO A 80 6.81 6.47 -5.08
N ILE A 81 6.79 6.90 -3.83
CA ILE A 81 7.78 6.48 -2.84
C ILE A 81 7.26 5.22 -2.16
N HIS A 82 8.07 4.16 -2.18
CA HIS A 82 7.75 2.88 -1.54
C HIS A 82 8.47 2.78 -0.20
N ILE A 83 7.73 2.64 0.88
CA ILE A 83 8.30 2.49 2.22
C ILE A 83 7.84 1.16 2.81
N ILE A 84 8.78 0.35 3.25
CA ILE A 84 8.49 -0.83 4.07
C ILE A 84 8.40 -0.38 5.51
N VAL A 85 7.20 -0.42 6.06
CA VAL A 85 6.92 0.06 7.42
C VAL A 85 7.41 -0.92 8.48
N ARG A 86 7.17 -2.20 8.24
CA ARG A 86 7.61 -3.29 9.11
C ARG A 86 7.80 -4.55 8.27
N HIS A 87 8.87 -5.28 8.52
CA HIS A 87 9.18 -6.53 7.83
C HIS A 87 9.55 -7.63 8.84
N GLY A 88 9.83 -8.82 8.35
CA GLY A 88 10.16 -9.96 9.20
C GLY A 88 8.95 -10.53 9.91
N LEU A 89 7.77 -10.41 9.29
CA LEU A 89 6.50 -10.80 9.89
C LEU A 89 6.01 -12.13 9.34
N ASP A 90 5.14 -12.81 10.12
CA ASP A 90 4.26 -13.81 9.54
C ASP A 90 3.03 -13.12 8.92
N SER A 91 2.24 -13.88 8.18
CA SER A 91 1.09 -13.35 7.46
C SER A 91 0.04 -12.72 8.38
N ASP A 92 -0.19 -13.32 9.54
CA ASP A 92 -1.23 -12.87 10.49
C ASP A 92 -0.82 -11.53 11.13
N TYR A 93 0.43 -11.41 11.56
CA TYR A 93 0.94 -10.14 12.08
C TYR A 93 0.92 -9.04 11.01
N ALA A 94 1.28 -9.37 9.77
CA ALA A 94 1.22 -8.41 8.69
C ALA A 94 -0.21 -7.92 8.44
N HIS A 95 -1.20 -8.82 8.46
CA HIS A 95 -2.62 -8.47 8.34
C HIS A 95 -3.06 -7.51 9.44
N LEU A 96 -2.68 -7.81 10.69
CA LEU A 96 -3.06 -6.99 11.84
C LEU A 96 -2.47 -5.59 11.74
N ILE A 97 -1.18 -5.48 11.44
CA ILE A 97 -0.50 -4.19 11.33
C ILE A 97 -1.09 -3.39 10.17
N GLU A 98 -1.32 -4.01 9.02
CA GLU A 98 -1.95 -3.37 7.88
C GLU A 98 -3.31 -2.76 8.26
N SER A 99 -4.16 -3.55 8.93
CA SER A 99 -5.50 -3.10 9.30
C SER A 99 -5.48 -1.89 10.24
N VAL A 100 -4.58 -1.89 11.21
CA VAL A 100 -4.42 -0.78 12.16
C VAL A 100 -3.97 0.48 11.41
N LEU A 101 -2.97 0.35 10.54
CA LEU A 101 -2.45 1.49 9.78
C LEU A 101 -3.48 2.06 8.80
N ILE A 102 -4.25 1.20 8.12
CA ILE A 102 -5.32 1.66 7.22
C ILE A 102 -6.35 2.48 8.00
N GLN A 103 -6.75 2.00 9.17
CA GLN A 103 -7.76 2.66 9.98
C GLN A 103 -7.28 3.99 10.56
N GLU A 104 -6.00 4.09 10.91
CA GLU A 104 -5.43 5.28 11.55
C GLU A 104 -4.89 6.31 10.54
N THR A 105 -4.94 6.03 9.24
CA THR A 105 -4.40 6.92 8.21
C THR A 105 -5.53 7.51 7.37
N ALA A 106 -5.65 8.83 7.35
CA ALA A 106 -6.66 9.52 6.54
C ALA A 106 -6.20 9.64 5.07
N GLY A 107 -7.17 9.75 4.16
CA GLY A 107 -6.92 10.07 2.76
C GLY A 107 -6.39 8.92 1.91
N LEU A 108 -6.55 7.69 2.35
CA LEU A 108 -6.10 6.53 1.58
C LEU A 108 -7.02 6.21 0.41
N THR A 109 -6.43 5.61 -0.62
CA THR A 109 -7.16 5.08 -1.78
C THR A 109 -7.53 3.60 -1.63
N ASN A 110 -7.28 3.03 -0.46
CA ASN A 110 -7.67 1.65 -0.16
C ASN A 110 -9.19 1.50 -0.25
N LEU A 111 -9.66 0.46 -0.95
CA LEU A 111 -11.09 0.21 -1.16
C LEU A 111 -11.71 -0.64 -0.05
N VAL A 112 -10.88 -1.34 0.72
CA VAL A 112 -11.33 -2.21 1.82
C VAL A 112 -10.65 -1.79 3.11
N ALA A 113 -11.39 -1.88 4.22
CA ALA A 113 -10.83 -1.79 5.55
C ALA A 113 -9.94 -3.01 5.80
N GLY A 114 -8.98 -2.89 6.70
CA GLY A 114 -8.07 -3.99 7.01
C GLY A 114 -8.73 -5.10 7.82
N TYR A 115 -8.02 -6.21 7.97
CA TYR A 115 -8.44 -7.39 8.71
C TYR A 115 -8.84 -7.05 10.15
N GLY A 116 -10.04 -7.48 10.56
CA GLY A 116 -10.56 -7.26 11.91
C GLY A 116 -11.12 -5.87 12.20
N ALA A 117 -11.11 -4.95 11.22
CA ALA A 117 -11.50 -3.55 11.42
C ALA A 117 -12.94 -3.39 11.89
N GLU A 118 -13.87 -4.22 11.40
CA GLU A 118 -15.28 -4.13 11.80
C GLU A 118 -15.50 -4.53 13.26
N SER A 119 -14.84 -5.61 13.70
CA SER A 119 -15.06 -6.20 15.03
C SER A 119 -14.15 -5.59 16.10
N TYR A 120 -12.91 -5.30 15.73
CA TYR A 120 -11.87 -4.94 16.69
C TYR A 120 -11.16 -3.62 16.34
N GLY A 121 -11.72 -2.85 15.39
CA GLY A 121 -11.12 -1.60 14.95
C GLY A 121 -11.23 -0.48 15.96
N SER A 122 -10.72 0.69 15.59
CA SER A 122 -10.74 1.88 16.44
C SER A 122 -12.16 2.26 16.84
N ALA A 123 -12.34 2.53 18.13
CA ALA A 123 -13.61 2.95 18.69
C ALA A 123 -13.36 3.75 19.95
N THR A 124 -14.32 4.61 20.34
CA THR A 124 -14.24 5.26 21.63
C THR A 124 -14.52 4.25 22.73
N LEU A 125 -14.00 4.50 23.92
CA LEU A 125 -14.27 3.62 25.07
C LEU A 125 -15.78 3.50 25.33
N LYS A 126 -16.53 4.61 25.17
CA LYS A 126 -17.98 4.60 25.35
C LYS A 126 -18.68 3.68 24.34
N GLN A 127 -18.25 3.69 23.08
CA GLN A 127 -18.78 2.77 22.06
C GLN A 127 -18.52 1.31 22.43
N LEU A 128 -17.33 1.00 22.94
CA LEU A 128 -17.00 -0.35 23.38
C LEU A 128 -17.82 -0.79 24.59
N ILE A 129 -18.01 0.10 25.55
CA ILE A 129 -18.87 -0.16 26.71
C ILE A 129 -20.31 -0.45 26.28
N ASN A 130 -20.83 0.31 25.32
CA ASN A 130 -22.19 0.10 24.83
C ASN A 130 -22.34 -1.19 23.99
N ARG A 131 -21.25 -1.65 23.35
CA ARG A 131 -21.27 -2.87 22.54
C ARG A 131 -21.22 -4.14 23.40
N TYR A 132 -20.45 -4.12 24.46
CA TYR A 132 -20.22 -5.27 25.33
C TYR A 132 -20.87 -5.11 26.69
#